data_cddd0692d5ec9dea8cb69ec63f2c4d10
#
_entry.id   cddd0692d5ec9dea8cb69ec63f2c4d10
#
_cell.length_a   1.000
_cell.length_b   1.000
_cell.length_c   1.000
_cell.angle_alpha   90.00
_cell.angle_beta   90.00
_cell.angle_gamma   90.00
#
_symmetry.space_group_name_H-M   'P 1'
#
loop_
_entity.id
_entity.type
_entity.pdbx_description
1 polymer ?
#
loop_
_entity_poly.entity_id
_entity_poly.type
_entity_poly.pdbx_seq_one_letter_code
_entity_poly.pdbx_strand_id
1 'polypeptide(L)'
;MSSEGFIIDRRRLAQLGAGVVAAAALPGIISQAQAADAPAAGEPIKVGILHSLSGTMAISEAPLKDVMLMLIAQQNAKGGVLGRKLEAVVVDPRSDWPTFTEKAKELLSVDKVAAVFGCWTSVSRKSVLPVFEQMNGILLYPVQYEGQECSRNVFYTGAAPNQQAIPAVDYLMNQASVKRWVLEGTDYVYPRTTNKILEAYLKAKGVAPADIMINYTPFAYSDWQAEVAKIKAFGSAGKKTAVVSTINGDANVPFYKELGNQGIKATDIPVVAFSVGEQELAGIDTKPLVGHLAAWNYFQSVDTPLNKQVVADFKKAAGDDKRVFNDPMEAHYIGFNMWVKAVEKAGTTDHDAVIDAMVGVSYPNLSGDYATMMPNHHLTKPVLIGEVQADGMFNVVWQTGGTVVAQPWSPYLDESKNLIGDWLPPMSCGSYDVVAGKCLGSGPKKA
;
A
#
# COMPACT_ATOMS: atom_id res chain seq x y z
N MET A 1 -33.43 27.68 38.32
CA MET A 1 -32.44 27.45 39.39
C MET A 1 -31.15 27.22 38.64
N SER A 2 -30.60 28.25 38.30
CA SER A 2 -29.49 29.17 38.69
C SER A 2 -28.13 28.45 38.56
N SER A 3 -27.50 28.87 37.47
CA SER A 3 -26.10 28.80 37.11
C SER A 3 -25.23 29.57 38.10
N GLU A 4 -24.06 29.14 38.44
CA GLU A 4 -22.99 30.04 38.86
C GLU A 4 -21.67 29.62 38.22
N GLY A 5 -21.15 30.52 37.39
CA GLY A 5 -19.83 30.47 36.80
C GLY A 5 -18.78 31.05 37.71
N PHE A 6 -17.58 30.49 37.66
CA PHE A 6 -16.39 31.03 38.31
C PHE A 6 -15.51 31.73 37.29
N ILE A 7 -15.44 33.05 37.40
CA ILE A 7 -14.51 33.95 36.69
C ILE A 7 -13.31 34.15 37.59
N ILE A 8 -12.09 33.82 37.16
CA ILE A 8 -10.84 34.21 37.83
C ILE A 8 -10.26 35.41 37.12
N ASP A 9 -10.19 36.49 37.88
CA ASP A 9 -9.69 37.81 37.52
C ASP A 9 -8.16 37.84 37.35
N ARG A 10 -7.72 38.30 36.20
CA ARG A 10 -6.32 38.58 35.86
C ARG A 10 -5.98 40.02 36.20
N ARG A 11 -5.67 40.37 37.45
CA ARG A 11 -4.94 41.59 37.79
C ARG A 11 -4.50 41.57 39.23
N ARG A 12 -3.21 41.22 39.46
CA ARG A 12 -2.35 41.77 40.55
C ARG A 12 -1.06 40.97 40.61
N LEU A 13 0.00 41.58 40.12
CA LEU A 13 1.32 41.58 40.76
C LEU A 13 2.30 42.34 39.84
N ALA A 14 2.35 43.61 40.07
CA ALA A 14 3.47 44.45 39.72
C ALA A 14 3.85 45.19 41.02
N GLN A 15 5.08 45.07 41.41
CA GLN A 15 5.92 46.04 42.07
C GLN A 15 6.83 45.45 43.17
N LEU A 16 8.09 45.90 43.05
CA LEU A 16 9.20 45.91 43.99
C LEU A 16 10.26 44.89 43.63
N GLY A 17 11.52 45.18 43.33
CA GLY A 17 12.27 46.39 43.58
C GLY A 17 13.63 46.34 42.84
N ALA A 18 14.13 47.51 42.53
CA ALA A 18 15.41 47.76 41.88
C ALA A 18 16.57 47.57 42.88
N GLY A 19 17.57 46.81 42.47
CA GLY A 19 18.87 46.71 43.14
C GLY A 19 19.97 46.78 42.10
N VAL A 20 20.63 47.94 42.03
CA VAL A 20 21.82 48.18 41.20
C VAL A 20 23.02 47.48 41.87
N VAL A 21 23.72 46.61 41.18
CA VAL A 21 25.10 46.21 41.50
C VAL A 21 25.96 46.25 40.23
N ALA A 22 27.06 46.94 40.35
CA ALA A 22 27.95 47.35 39.30
C ALA A 22 28.69 46.18 38.59
N ALA A 23 28.94 46.43 37.33
CA ALA A 23 29.72 45.58 36.43
C ALA A 23 31.18 45.44 36.86
N ALA A 24 31.68 44.21 36.82
CA ALA A 24 33.08 43.90 36.57
C ALA A 24 33.18 43.07 35.31
N ALA A 25 33.78 43.63 34.28
CA ALA A 25 34.04 42.97 32.99
C ALA A 25 35.17 41.94 33.19
N LEU A 26 34.88 40.70 32.84
CA LEU A 26 35.88 39.66 32.56
C LEU A 26 35.75 39.25 31.08
N PRO A 27 36.87 38.98 30.37
CA PRO A 27 36.89 38.75 28.93
C PRO A 27 36.32 37.39 28.57
N GLY A 28 35.62 37.38 27.44
CA GLY A 28 34.81 36.31 26.88
C GLY A 28 35.54 34.97 26.74
N ILE A 29 34.83 33.97 27.22
CA ILE A 29 34.96 32.61 26.69
C ILE A 29 33.74 32.40 25.79
N ILE A 30 33.94 32.55 24.48
CA ILE A 30 33.01 32.04 23.50
C ILE A 30 33.07 30.53 23.64
N SER A 31 32.16 29.97 24.40
CA SER A 31 31.93 28.51 24.38
C SER A 31 31.37 28.19 22.99
N GLN A 32 32.24 27.73 22.08
CA GLN A 32 31.81 26.98 20.94
C GLN A 32 31.00 25.82 21.49
N ALA A 33 29.69 25.86 21.25
CA ALA A 33 28.87 24.67 21.37
C ALA A 33 29.47 23.65 20.37
N GLN A 34 30.29 22.77 20.88
CA GLN A 34 30.67 21.54 20.19
C GLN A 34 29.37 20.84 19.87
N ALA A 35 29.10 20.72 18.58
CA ALA A 35 28.10 19.74 18.13
C ALA A 35 28.47 18.43 18.83
N ALA A 36 27.58 17.92 19.65
CA ALA A 36 27.77 16.63 20.29
C ALA A 36 28.11 15.64 19.19
N ASP A 37 29.30 15.06 19.26
CA ASP A 37 29.69 13.97 18.37
C ASP A 37 28.59 12.93 18.43
N ALA A 38 28.00 12.62 17.26
CA ALA A 38 27.05 11.54 17.14
C ALA A 38 27.71 10.27 17.72
N PRO A 39 26.99 9.47 18.53
CA PRO A 39 27.56 8.26 19.11
C PRO A 39 28.20 7.42 18.01
N ALA A 40 29.37 6.84 18.29
CA ALA A 40 30.12 6.00 17.36
C ALA A 40 29.17 5.01 16.70
N ALA A 41 29.05 5.06 15.39
CA ALA A 41 28.09 4.28 14.62
C ALA A 41 28.36 2.79 14.85
N GLY A 42 27.41 2.08 15.45
CA GLY A 42 27.38 0.63 15.43
C GLY A 42 27.29 0.13 13.98
N GLU A 43 27.43 -1.18 13.76
CA GLU A 43 27.24 -1.75 12.44
C GLU A 43 25.90 -1.30 11.83
N PRO A 44 25.84 -1.01 10.51
CA PRO A 44 24.60 -0.59 9.87
C PRO A 44 23.46 -1.60 10.08
N ILE A 45 22.24 -1.10 10.16
CA ILE A 45 21.05 -1.94 10.12
C ILE A 45 20.72 -2.21 8.66
N LYS A 46 20.82 -3.46 8.24
CA LYS A 46 20.49 -3.86 6.86
C LYS A 46 18.99 -3.95 6.66
N VAL A 47 18.52 -3.41 5.52
CA VAL A 47 17.12 -3.42 5.08
C VAL A 47 17.05 -4.06 3.71
N GLY A 48 16.29 -5.15 3.59
CA GLY A 48 16.11 -5.87 2.32
C GLY A 48 15.10 -5.17 1.41
N ILE A 49 15.44 -5.09 0.13
CA ILE A 49 14.55 -4.58 -0.93
C ILE A 49 14.40 -5.70 -1.96
N LEU A 50 13.21 -6.32 -1.99
CA LEU A 50 12.91 -7.51 -2.78
C LEU A 50 11.87 -7.17 -3.86
N HIS A 51 12.34 -6.58 -4.96
CA HIS A 51 11.51 -6.18 -6.10
C HIS A 51 12.13 -6.61 -7.42
N SER A 52 11.28 -7.05 -8.36
CA SER A 52 11.74 -7.37 -9.72
C SER A 52 12.19 -6.11 -10.46
N LEU A 53 13.48 -6.07 -10.78
CA LEU A 53 14.10 -4.99 -11.56
C LEU A 53 14.15 -5.34 -13.04
N SER A 54 13.83 -6.58 -13.39
CA SER A 54 13.74 -7.13 -14.74
C SER A 54 12.56 -8.09 -14.87
N GLY A 55 12.17 -8.43 -16.11
CA GLY A 55 11.02 -9.30 -16.41
C GLY A 55 9.69 -8.52 -16.47
N THR A 56 8.57 -9.27 -16.54
CA THR A 56 7.21 -8.74 -16.82
C THR A 56 6.66 -7.79 -15.78
N MET A 57 7.17 -7.85 -14.54
CA MET A 57 6.73 -6.99 -13.44
C MET A 57 7.64 -5.77 -13.22
N ALA A 58 8.74 -5.64 -13.96
CA ALA A 58 9.71 -4.55 -13.78
C ALA A 58 9.09 -3.16 -13.96
N ILE A 59 8.09 -3.01 -14.83
CA ILE A 59 7.37 -1.74 -15.05
C ILE A 59 6.77 -1.21 -13.75
N SER A 60 6.25 -2.09 -12.91
CA SER A 60 5.59 -1.75 -11.63
C SER A 60 6.56 -1.80 -10.44
N GLU A 61 7.52 -2.76 -10.42
CA GLU A 61 8.34 -3.03 -9.24
C GLU A 61 9.65 -2.23 -9.18
N ALA A 62 10.30 -1.98 -10.32
CA ALA A 62 11.59 -1.27 -10.31
C ALA A 62 11.52 0.14 -9.67
N PRO A 63 10.46 0.94 -9.88
CA PRO A 63 10.32 2.23 -9.21
C PRO A 63 10.18 2.15 -7.68
N LEU A 64 9.68 1.03 -7.14
CA LEU A 64 9.54 0.85 -5.69
C LEU A 64 10.90 0.74 -4.99
N LYS A 65 11.90 0.15 -5.64
CA LYS A 65 13.30 0.19 -5.16
C LYS A 65 13.78 1.64 -5.00
N ASP A 66 13.49 2.52 -5.96
CA ASP A 66 13.95 3.90 -5.91
C ASP A 66 13.34 4.67 -4.73
N VAL A 67 12.05 4.46 -4.44
CA VAL A 67 11.39 5.02 -3.25
C VAL A 67 12.08 4.54 -1.96
N MET A 68 12.36 3.24 -1.85
CA MET A 68 13.02 2.70 -0.66
C MET A 68 14.42 3.28 -0.47
N LEU A 69 15.20 3.42 -1.54
CA LEU A 69 16.53 4.06 -1.49
C LEU A 69 16.43 5.52 -1.05
N MET A 70 15.46 6.28 -1.53
CA MET A 70 15.19 7.65 -1.09
C MET A 70 14.87 7.68 0.41
N LEU A 71 13.95 6.83 0.89
CA LEU A 71 13.54 6.80 2.29
C LEU A 71 14.69 6.44 3.23
N ILE A 72 15.51 5.45 2.86
CA ILE A 72 16.73 5.06 3.59
C ILE A 72 17.72 6.23 3.65
N ALA A 73 17.95 6.93 2.52
CA ALA A 73 18.83 8.08 2.49
C ALA A 73 18.32 9.23 3.37
N GLN A 74 17.02 9.52 3.33
CA GLN A 74 16.38 10.54 4.18
C GLN A 74 16.48 10.18 5.67
N GLN A 75 16.25 8.92 6.04
CA GLN A 75 16.39 8.47 7.43
C GLN A 75 17.85 8.54 7.89
N ASN A 76 18.78 8.17 7.03
CA ASN A 76 20.21 8.30 7.30
C ASN A 76 20.66 9.75 7.50
N ALA A 77 20.09 10.69 6.76
CA ALA A 77 20.35 12.11 6.96
C ALA A 77 19.85 12.63 8.30
N LYS A 78 18.80 12.01 8.87
CA LYS A 78 18.27 12.29 10.22
C LYS A 78 19.05 11.62 11.35
N GLY A 79 20.10 10.83 11.07
CA GLY A 79 20.90 10.12 12.07
C GLY A 79 20.74 8.60 12.07
N GLY A 80 19.96 8.04 11.16
CA GLY A 80 19.68 6.60 11.07
C GLY A 80 18.57 6.16 12.02
N VAL A 81 18.65 4.94 12.53
CA VAL A 81 17.72 4.34 13.49
C VAL A 81 18.51 3.76 14.66
N LEU A 82 18.12 4.05 15.90
CA LEU A 82 18.87 3.70 17.11
C LEU A 82 20.36 4.15 17.05
N GLY A 83 20.63 5.31 16.43
CA GLY A 83 21.99 5.83 16.23
C GLY A 83 22.82 5.10 15.17
N ARG A 84 22.26 4.16 14.44
CA ARG A 84 22.91 3.35 13.40
C ARG A 84 22.40 3.74 12.01
N LYS A 85 23.29 3.76 11.03
CA LYS A 85 22.87 3.98 9.62
C LYS A 85 22.11 2.77 9.11
N LEU A 86 21.19 3.01 8.18
CA LEU A 86 20.53 1.97 7.39
C LEU A 86 21.34 1.66 6.14
N GLU A 87 21.46 0.38 5.81
CA GLU A 87 22.09 -0.12 4.58
C GLU A 87 21.05 -0.89 3.76
N ALA A 88 20.88 -0.49 2.50
CA ALA A 88 19.97 -1.18 1.58
C ALA A 88 20.63 -2.42 0.99
N VAL A 89 19.97 -3.57 1.11
CA VAL A 89 20.34 -4.80 0.39
C VAL A 89 19.31 -5.02 -0.71
N VAL A 90 19.67 -4.68 -1.94
CA VAL A 90 18.77 -4.75 -3.11
C VAL A 90 18.99 -6.06 -3.84
N VAL A 91 17.91 -6.79 -4.10
CA VAL A 91 17.95 -8.03 -4.87
C VAL A 91 16.92 -7.99 -6.00
N ASP A 92 17.26 -8.61 -7.15
CA ASP A 92 16.38 -8.74 -8.31
C ASP A 92 15.93 -10.19 -8.49
N PRO A 93 14.68 -10.53 -8.17
CA PRO A 93 14.12 -11.86 -8.42
C PRO A 93 13.64 -12.06 -9.88
N ARG A 94 13.77 -11.07 -10.77
CA ARG A 94 13.55 -11.16 -12.22
C ARG A 94 12.15 -11.63 -12.63
N SER A 95 11.11 -11.28 -11.84
CA SER A 95 9.72 -11.74 -12.05
C SER A 95 9.57 -13.27 -12.06
N ASP A 96 10.48 -13.98 -11.38
CA ASP A 96 10.51 -15.43 -11.26
C ASP A 96 10.22 -15.86 -9.80
N TRP A 97 9.15 -16.59 -9.59
CA TRP A 97 8.65 -16.91 -8.24
C TRP A 97 9.58 -17.79 -7.41
N PRO A 98 10.23 -18.84 -7.96
CA PRO A 98 11.29 -19.56 -7.28
C PRO A 98 12.45 -18.65 -6.86
N THR A 99 12.89 -17.75 -7.73
CA THR A 99 13.96 -16.78 -7.43
C THR A 99 13.57 -15.82 -6.30
N PHE A 100 12.28 -15.41 -6.19
CA PHE A 100 11.81 -14.66 -5.01
C PHE A 100 12.07 -15.45 -3.71
N THR A 101 11.77 -16.73 -3.69
CA THR A 101 12.00 -17.61 -2.53
C THR A 101 13.47 -17.70 -2.16
N GLU A 102 14.35 -17.88 -3.16
CA GLU A 102 15.81 -17.93 -2.95
C GLU A 102 16.34 -16.61 -2.38
N LYS A 103 15.94 -15.48 -2.98
CA LYS A 103 16.37 -14.15 -2.53
C LYS A 103 15.82 -13.80 -1.15
N ALA A 104 14.60 -14.20 -0.80
CA ALA A 104 14.08 -14.05 0.56
C ALA A 104 14.93 -14.81 1.60
N LYS A 105 15.32 -16.06 1.28
CA LYS A 105 16.23 -16.84 2.14
C LYS A 105 17.60 -16.19 2.28
N GLU A 106 18.18 -15.70 1.19
CA GLU A 106 19.47 -15.00 1.18
C GLU A 106 19.41 -13.76 2.10
N LEU A 107 18.41 -12.89 1.92
CA LEU A 107 18.22 -11.70 2.74
C LEU A 107 18.11 -12.00 4.23
N LEU A 108 17.37 -13.06 4.61
CA LEU A 108 17.14 -13.39 6.02
C LEU A 108 18.31 -14.18 6.64
N SER A 109 18.96 -15.11 5.92
CA SER A 109 19.96 -16.01 6.49
C SER A 109 21.39 -15.53 6.31
N VAL A 110 21.72 -14.93 5.17
CA VAL A 110 23.07 -14.47 4.81
C VAL A 110 23.25 -13.00 5.18
N ASP A 111 22.38 -12.14 4.64
CA ASP A 111 22.47 -10.70 4.86
C ASP A 111 21.96 -10.28 6.24
N LYS A 112 21.07 -11.09 6.84
CA LYS A 112 20.48 -10.87 8.17
C LYS A 112 19.80 -9.49 8.28
N VAL A 113 18.98 -9.18 7.29
CA VAL A 113 18.24 -7.91 7.24
C VAL A 113 17.21 -7.82 8.36
N ALA A 114 17.02 -6.63 8.92
CA ALA A 114 16.06 -6.39 10.00
C ALA A 114 14.60 -6.39 9.51
N ALA A 115 14.35 -6.09 8.25
CA ALA A 115 13.06 -6.21 7.58
C ALA A 115 13.27 -6.26 6.08
N VAL A 116 12.29 -6.80 5.36
CA VAL A 116 12.23 -6.79 3.90
C VAL A 116 11.03 -5.98 3.44
N PHE A 117 11.25 -5.10 2.49
CA PHE A 117 10.23 -4.36 1.76
C PHE A 117 10.16 -4.92 0.35
N GLY A 118 9.01 -5.48 -0.03
CA GLY A 118 9.01 -6.13 -1.33
C GLY A 118 7.79 -6.91 -1.71
N CYS A 119 7.96 -7.62 -2.81
CA CYS A 119 6.96 -8.30 -3.60
C CYS A 119 5.94 -7.31 -4.23
N TRP A 120 5.35 -7.74 -5.32
CA TRP A 120 4.19 -7.10 -5.94
C TRP A 120 3.05 -8.09 -6.09
N THR A 121 3.28 -9.16 -6.82
CA THR A 121 2.22 -10.13 -7.10
C THR A 121 1.90 -10.97 -5.86
N SER A 122 0.64 -11.38 -5.72
CA SER A 122 0.27 -12.31 -4.66
C SER A 122 0.98 -13.66 -4.78
N VAL A 123 1.35 -14.08 -6.00
CA VAL A 123 2.13 -15.29 -6.18
C VAL A 123 3.55 -15.13 -5.66
N SER A 124 4.22 -13.99 -5.86
CA SER A 124 5.55 -13.75 -5.27
C SER A 124 5.47 -13.70 -3.74
N ARG A 125 4.48 -12.98 -3.16
CA ARG A 125 4.27 -12.97 -1.71
C ARG A 125 4.04 -14.39 -1.17
N LYS A 126 3.14 -15.17 -1.77
CA LYS A 126 2.85 -16.55 -1.34
C LYS A 126 4.05 -17.49 -1.48
N SER A 127 4.93 -17.26 -2.44
CA SER A 127 6.18 -18.03 -2.60
C SER A 127 7.16 -17.76 -1.47
N VAL A 128 7.25 -16.52 -0.98
CA VAL A 128 8.17 -16.16 0.11
C VAL A 128 7.56 -16.34 1.50
N LEU A 129 6.23 -16.36 1.64
CA LEU A 129 5.54 -16.44 2.92
C LEU A 129 6.05 -17.55 3.83
N PRO A 130 6.21 -18.83 3.36
CA PRO A 130 6.75 -19.89 4.21
C PRO A 130 8.18 -19.60 4.72
N VAL A 131 8.99 -18.87 3.94
CA VAL A 131 10.35 -18.48 4.35
C VAL A 131 10.29 -17.48 5.51
N PHE A 132 9.45 -16.44 5.39
CA PHE A 132 9.30 -15.45 6.45
C PHE A 132 8.73 -16.06 7.74
N GLU A 133 7.75 -16.96 7.64
CA GLU A 133 7.17 -17.64 8.80
C GLU A 133 8.15 -18.62 9.47
N GLN A 134 8.91 -19.39 8.68
CA GLN A 134 9.87 -20.37 9.23
C GLN A 134 11.10 -19.70 9.84
N MET A 135 11.55 -18.60 9.27
CA MET A 135 12.74 -17.86 9.71
C MET A 135 12.41 -16.67 10.62
N ASN A 136 11.15 -16.51 10.98
CA ASN A 136 10.63 -15.38 11.77
C ASN A 136 11.06 -14.01 11.22
N GLY A 137 11.08 -13.84 9.89
CA GLY A 137 11.41 -12.57 9.24
C GLY A 137 10.23 -11.60 9.22
N ILE A 138 10.48 -10.35 8.87
CA ILE A 138 9.46 -9.31 8.68
C ILE A 138 9.39 -8.94 7.20
N LEU A 139 8.20 -9.07 6.60
CA LEU A 139 7.89 -8.58 5.27
C LEU A 139 6.90 -7.42 5.34
N LEU A 140 7.23 -6.27 4.76
CA LEU A 140 6.28 -5.20 4.49
C LEU A 140 5.88 -5.26 3.02
N TYR A 141 4.62 -5.62 2.77
CA TYR A 141 4.05 -5.85 1.45
C TYR A 141 3.20 -4.65 1.00
N PRO A 142 3.62 -3.89 -0.03
CA PRO A 142 3.07 -2.56 -0.33
C PRO A 142 1.87 -2.56 -1.29
N VAL A 143 1.43 -3.71 -1.77
CA VAL A 143 0.50 -3.78 -2.91
C VAL A 143 -0.86 -4.30 -2.46
N GLN A 144 -1.92 -3.87 -3.16
CA GLN A 144 -3.24 -4.44 -3.00
C GLN A 144 -3.23 -5.97 -3.23
N TYR A 145 -4.13 -6.67 -2.57
CA TYR A 145 -4.19 -8.11 -2.73
C TYR A 145 -5.61 -8.66 -2.52
N GLU A 146 -5.79 -9.94 -2.78
CA GLU A 146 -7.08 -10.63 -2.72
C GLU A 146 -7.65 -10.88 -1.31
N GLY A 147 -6.91 -10.51 -0.26
CA GLY A 147 -7.24 -10.98 1.08
C GLY A 147 -6.98 -12.48 1.23
N GLN A 148 -7.79 -13.16 2.06
CA GLN A 148 -7.73 -14.60 2.33
C GLN A 148 -6.38 -15.06 2.89
N GLU A 149 -5.72 -14.15 3.61
CA GLU A 149 -4.42 -14.36 4.24
C GLU A 149 -4.22 -13.33 5.35
N CYS A 150 -3.69 -13.76 6.49
CA CYS A 150 -3.29 -12.90 7.58
C CYS A 150 -2.12 -13.58 8.33
N SER A 151 -0.88 -13.25 7.94
CA SER A 151 0.33 -13.81 8.56
C SER A 151 0.88 -12.88 9.65
N ARG A 152 1.46 -13.47 10.71
CA ARG A 152 2.17 -12.71 11.74
C ARG A 152 3.41 -12.00 11.20
N ASN A 153 4.02 -12.58 10.19
CA ASN A 153 5.30 -12.13 9.64
C ASN A 153 5.16 -11.17 8.45
N VAL A 154 3.92 -10.84 8.05
CA VAL A 154 3.64 -9.93 6.94
C VAL A 154 2.82 -8.74 7.41
N PHE A 155 3.30 -7.54 7.14
CA PHE A 155 2.57 -6.30 7.30
C PHE A 155 2.05 -5.86 5.93
N TYR A 156 0.74 -5.90 5.76
CA TYR A 156 0.05 -5.58 4.51
C TYR A 156 -0.21 -4.08 4.47
N THR A 157 0.66 -3.35 3.77
CA THR A 157 0.56 -1.90 3.64
C THR A 157 -0.23 -1.46 2.41
N GLY A 158 -0.53 -2.39 1.49
CA GLY A 158 -1.49 -2.21 0.40
C GLY A 158 -2.93 -2.54 0.80
N ALA A 159 -3.86 -2.38 -0.13
CA ALA A 159 -5.30 -2.53 0.10
C ALA A 159 -5.75 -4.00 0.23
N ALA A 160 -6.65 -4.27 1.18
CA ALA A 160 -7.52 -5.45 1.18
C ALA A 160 -8.74 -5.23 0.25
N PRO A 161 -9.50 -6.27 -0.14
CA PRO A 161 -10.62 -6.13 -1.08
C PRO A 161 -11.68 -5.10 -0.69
N ASN A 162 -11.96 -4.94 0.61
CA ASN A 162 -12.90 -3.93 1.12
C ASN A 162 -12.32 -2.50 1.12
N GLN A 163 -11.05 -2.35 0.79
CA GLN A 163 -10.36 -1.06 0.66
C GLN A 163 -10.03 -0.71 -0.81
N GLN A 164 -10.52 -1.50 -1.78
CA GLN A 164 -10.34 -1.23 -3.20
C GLN A 164 -11.47 -1.83 -4.04
N ALA A 165 -11.52 -3.14 -4.18
CA ALA A 165 -12.36 -3.85 -5.14
C ALA A 165 -13.86 -3.65 -4.87
N ILE A 166 -14.30 -3.83 -3.62
CA ILE A 166 -15.71 -3.67 -3.25
C ILE A 166 -16.17 -2.22 -3.40
N PRO A 167 -15.49 -1.20 -2.85
CA PRO A 167 -15.90 0.19 -3.04
C PRO A 167 -15.91 0.66 -4.51
N ALA A 168 -14.99 0.15 -5.33
CA ALA A 168 -14.97 0.48 -6.76
C ALA A 168 -16.19 -0.06 -7.50
N VAL A 169 -16.60 -1.29 -7.20
CA VAL A 169 -17.82 -1.88 -7.76
C VAL A 169 -19.07 -1.15 -7.24
N ASP A 170 -19.12 -0.79 -5.95
CA ASP A 170 -20.21 0.02 -5.40
C ASP A 170 -20.30 1.39 -6.08
N TYR A 171 -19.18 2.05 -6.32
CA TYR A 171 -19.14 3.32 -7.05
C TYR A 171 -19.73 3.18 -8.45
N LEU A 172 -19.29 2.20 -9.21
CA LEU A 172 -19.82 1.97 -10.57
C LEU A 172 -21.30 1.58 -10.57
N MET A 173 -21.73 0.78 -9.61
CA MET A 173 -23.13 0.37 -9.47
C MET A 173 -24.04 1.55 -9.14
N ASN A 174 -23.62 2.40 -8.20
CA ASN A 174 -24.46 3.45 -7.65
C ASN A 174 -24.35 4.78 -8.42
N GLN A 175 -23.13 5.16 -8.84
CA GLN A 175 -22.88 6.45 -9.50
C GLN A 175 -22.98 6.34 -11.04
N ALA A 176 -22.50 5.22 -11.61
CA ALA A 176 -22.53 5.00 -13.06
C ALA A 176 -23.68 4.10 -13.52
N SER A 177 -24.54 3.62 -12.61
CA SER A 177 -25.68 2.75 -12.92
C SER A 177 -25.32 1.47 -13.68
N VAL A 178 -24.12 0.93 -13.46
CA VAL A 178 -23.65 -0.31 -14.08
C VAL A 178 -24.50 -1.49 -13.61
N LYS A 179 -24.90 -2.34 -14.56
CA LYS A 179 -25.74 -3.51 -14.32
C LYS A 179 -25.13 -4.80 -14.85
N ARG A 180 -24.04 -4.70 -15.61
CA ARG A 180 -23.38 -5.80 -16.27
C ARG A 180 -21.86 -5.68 -16.12
N TRP A 181 -21.19 -6.80 -15.89
CA TRP A 181 -19.84 -6.80 -15.38
C TRP A 181 -18.93 -7.74 -16.16
N VAL A 182 -17.78 -7.24 -16.58
CA VAL A 182 -16.68 -8.05 -17.08
C VAL A 182 -15.59 -8.02 -16.02
N LEU A 183 -15.20 -9.17 -15.49
CA LEU A 183 -14.11 -9.34 -14.57
C LEU A 183 -12.93 -9.92 -15.36
N GLU A 184 -12.01 -9.04 -15.79
CA GLU A 184 -10.88 -9.38 -16.64
C GLU A 184 -9.60 -9.41 -15.81
N GLY A 185 -8.80 -10.48 -15.85
CA GLY A 185 -7.62 -10.58 -15.00
C GLY A 185 -6.49 -11.42 -15.55
N THR A 186 -5.29 -11.23 -15.01
CA THR A 186 -4.16 -12.13 -15.23
C THR A 186 -4.41 -13.47 -14.54
N ASP A 187 -4.03 -14.58 -15.16
CA ASP A 187 -4.31 -15.92 -14.66
C ASP A 187 -3.38 -16.35 -13.52
N TYR A 188 -3.66 -15.86 -12.30
CA TYR A 188 -3.00 -16.32 -11.08
C TYR A 188 -3.88 -16.01 -9.84
N VAL A 189 -3.36 -16.28 -8.64
CA VAL A 189 -4.14 -16.29 -7.39
C VAL A 189 -4.88 -14.98 -7.10
N TYR A 190 -4.23 -13.80 -7.31
CA TYR A 190 -4.86 -12.50 -6.99
C TYR A 190 -6.12 -12.25 -7.84
N PRO A 191 -6.07 -12.25 -9.19
CA PRO A 191 -7.27 -12.03 -10.00
C PRO A 191 -8.34 -13.10 -9.78
N ARG A 192 -7.94 -14.37 -9.70
CA ARG A 192 -8.90 -15.48 -9.50
C ARG A 192 -9.66 -15.34 -8.19
N THR A 193 -8.98 -15.01 -7.10
CA THR A 193 -9.61 -14.87 -5.79
C THR A 193 -10.37 -13.55 -5.68
N THR A 194 -9.83 -12.43 -6.18
CA THR A 194 -10.53 -11.15 -6.20
C THR A 194 -11.82 -11.23 -7.03
N ASN A 195 -11.76 -11.84 -8.22
CA ASN A 195 -12.93 -12.01 -9.08
C ASN A 195 -13.96 -12.97 -8.46
N LYS A 196 -13.52 -14.02 -7.73
CA LYS A 196 -14.43 -14.89 -6.96
C LYS A 196 -15.17 -14.10 -5.87
N ILE A 197 -14.47 -13.21 -5.15
CA ILE A 197 -15.08 -12.32 -4.15
C ILE A 197 -16.07 -11.37 -4.81
N LEU A 198 -15.69 -10.76 -5.93
CA LEU A 198 -16.54 -9.82 -6.66
C LEU A 198 -17.75 -10.50 -7.27
N GLU A 199 -17.61 -11.70 -7.81
CA GLU A 199 -18.73 -12.49 -8.32
C GLU A 199 -19.75 -12.79 -7.21
N ALA A 200 -19.25 -13.26 -6.05
CA ALA A 200 -20.10 -13.52 -4.87
C ALA A 200 -20.78 -12.23 -4.38
N TYR A 201 -20.04 -11.12 -4.33
CA TYR A 201 -20.56 -9.81 -3.96
C TYR A 201 -21.66 -9.33 -4.92
N LEU A 202 -21.41 -9.39 -6.23
CA LEU A 202 -22.36 -8.99 -7.27
C LEU A 202 -23.65 -9.80 -7.21
N LYS A 203 -23.55 -11.13 -7.00
CA LYS A 203 -24.68 -12.03 -6.81
C LYS A 203 -25.47 -11.66 -5.53
N ALA A 204 -24.78 -11.34 -4.43
CA ALA A 204 -25.41 -10.86 -3.20
C ALA A 204 -26.16 -9.50 -3.40
N LYS A 205 -25.71 -8.68 -4.37
CA LYS A 205 -26.40 -7.45 -4.77
C LYS A 205 -27.52 -7.68 -5.82
N GLY A 206 -27.80 -8.92 -6.17
CA GLY A 206 -28.88 -9.28 -7.09
C GLY A 206 -28.51 -9.23 -8.57
N VAL A 207 -27.21 -9.16 -8.92
CA VAL A 207 -26.77 -9.25 -10.31
C VAL A 207 -26.93 -10.70 -10.80
N ALA A 208 -27.62 -10.86 -11.94
CA ALA A 208 -27.84 -12.19 -12.50
C ALA A 208 -26.55 -12.79 -13.05
N PRO A 209 -26.32 -14.12 -12.96
CA PRO A 209 -25.10 -14.76 -13.49
C PRO A 209 -24.85 -14.46 -14.98
N ALA A 210 -25.89 -14.31 -15.79
CA ALA A 210 -25.78 -13.94 -17.21
C ALA A 210 -25.25 -12.51 -17.46
N ASP A 211 -25.23 -11.67 -16.42
CA ASP A 211 -24.71 -10.31 -16.46
C ASP A 211 -23.29 -10.21 -15.87
N ILE A 212 -22.63 -11.36 -15.64
CA ILE A 212 -21.25 -11.44 -15.16
C ILE A 212 -20.45 -12.29 -16.16
N MET A 213 -19.41 -11.73 -16.76
CA MET A 213 -18.45 -12.42 -17.61
C MET A 213 -17.09 -12.40 -16.90
N ILE A 214 -16.41 -13.54 -16.82
CA ILE A 214 -15.10 -13.66 -16.16
C ILE A 214 -14.12 -14.25 -17.16
N ASN A 215 -12.99 -13.56 -17.39
CA ASN A 215 -11.92 -13.98 -18.28
C ASN A 215 -10.56 -13.88 -17.57
N TYR A 216 -9.64 -14.75 -17.99
CA TYR A 216 -8.24 -14.73 -17.53
C TYR A 216 -7.29 -14.91 -18.71
N THR A 217 -6.20 -14.13 -18.68
CA THR A 217 -5.10 -14.22 -19.64
C THR A 217 -3.77 -14.49 -18.93
N PRO A 218 -2.79 -15.15 -19.54
CA PRO A 218 -1.50 -15.37 -18.89
C PRO A 218 -0.74 -14.06 -18.65
N PHE A 219 0.30 -14.11 -17.81
CA PHE A 219 1.27 -13.01 -17.72
C PHE A 219 1.88 -12.72 -19.09
N ALA A 220 2.25 -11.46 -19.33
CA ALA A 220 2.81 -10.98 -20.60
C ALA A 220 1.90 -11.19 -21.82
N TYR A 221 0.60 -11.34 -21.61
CA TYR A 221 -0.35 -11.48 -22.72
C TYR A 221 -0.40 -10.21 -23.56
N SER A 222 -0.27 -10.33 -24.89
CA SER A 222 -0.14 -9.20 -25.80
C SER A 222 -1.16 -9.16 -26.93
N ASP A 223 -1.83 -10.27 -27.23
CA ASP A 223 -2.83 -10.36 -28.31
C ASP A 223 -4.26 -10.15 -27.78
N TRP A 224 -4.59 -8.90 -27.47
CA TRP A 224 -5.86 -8.54 -26.87
C TRP A 224 -7.04 -8.40 -27.86
N GLN A 225 -6.82 -8.57 -29.17
CA GLN A 225 -7.83 -8.30 -30.18
C GLN A 225 -9.12 -9.10 -29.94
N ALA A 226 -9.01 -10.39 -29.72
CA ALA A 226 -10.15 -11.27 -29.51
C ALA A 226 -10.84 -11.02 -28.17
N GLU A 227 -10.07 -10.79 -27.09
CA GLU A 227 -10.63 -10.56 -25.77
C GLU A 227 -11.38 -9.23 -25.70
N VAL A 228 -10.80 -8.15 -26.25
CA VAL A 228 -11.46 -6.85 -26.31
C VAL A 228 -12.71 -6.88 -27.20
N ALA A 229 -12.70 -7.66 -28.30
CA ALA A 229 -13.89 -7.87 -29.11
C ALA A 229 -15.02 -8.59 -28.33
N LYS A 230 -14.70 -9.58 -27.48
CA LYS A 230 -15.67 -10.24 -26.57
C LYS A 230 -16.24 -9.24 -25.57
N ILE A 231 -15.39 -8.40 -24.95
CA ILE A 231 -15.83 -7.33 -24.04
C ILE A 231 -16.82 -6.41 -24.73
N LYS A 232 -16.49 -5.95 -25.94
CA LYS A 232 -17.34 -5.08 -26.74
C LYS A 232 -18.69 -5.72 -27.07
N ALA A 233 -18.67 -6.98 -27.51
CA ALA A 233 -19.88 -7.75 -27.81
C ALA A 233 -20.75 -7.93 -26.56
N PHE A 234 -20.16 -8.28 -25.45
CA PHE A 234 -20.86 -8.42 -24.17
C PHE A 234 -21.46 -7.09 -23.72
N GLY A 235 -20.75 -5.98 -23.84
CA GLY A 235 -21.21 -4.64 -23.50
C GLY A 235 -22.30 -4.08 -24.39
N SER A 236 -22.49 -4.66 -25.58
CA SER A 236 -23.53 -4.20 -26.56
C SER A 236 -24.95 -4.72 -26.26
N ALA A 237 -25.15 -5.47 -25.16
CA ALA A 237 -26.42 -6.14 -24.86
C ALA A 237 -27.49 -5.23 -24.19
N GLY A 238 -27.40 -3.92 -24.33
CA GLY A 238 -28.43 -2.96 -23.90
C GLY A 238 -28.47 -2.62 -22.42
N LYS A 239 -27.59 -3.21 -21.59
CA LYS A 239 -27.40 -2.84 -20.18
C LYS A 239 -26.05 -2.14 -20.01
N LYS A 240 -26.02 -1.10 -19.17
CA LYS A 240 -24.74 -0.43 -18.84
C LYS A 240 -23.74 -1.44 -18.29
N THR A 241 -22.62 -1.57 -18.98
CA THR A 241 -21.56 -2.56 -18.68
C THR A 241 -20.30 -1.85 -18.25
N ALA A 242 -19.55 -2.45 -17.32
CA ALA A 242 -18.20 -2.02 -16.97
C ALA A 242 -17.24 -3.22 -16.97
N VAL A 243 -15.96 -2.92 -17.17
CA VAL A 243 -14.85 -3.85 -16.97
C VAL A 243 -14.20 -3.55 -15.63
N VAL A 244 -14.04 -4.58 -14.80
CA VAL A 244 -13.14 -4.57 -13.64
C VAL A 244 -11.86 -5.27 -14.07
N SER A 245 -10.75 -4.52 -14.10
CA SER A 245 -9.45 -5.04 -14.53
C SER A 245 -8.56 -5.36 -13.35
N THR A 246 -8.17 -6.63 -13.24
CA THR A 246 -7.14 -7.16 -12.36
C THR A 246 -5.93 -7.66 -13.16
N ILE A 247 -5.69 -7.07 -14.33
CA ILE A 247 -4.53 -7.34 -15.19
C ILE A 247 -3.29 -6.72 -14.54
N ASN A 248 -2.16 -7.46 -14.53
CA ASN A 248 -0.92 -7.02 -13.90
C ASN A 248 0.25 -6.96 -14.88
N GLY A 249 1.21 -6.07 -14.56
CA GLY A 249 2.45 -5.93 -15.29
C GLY A 249 2.29 -5.35 -16.69
N ASP A 250 3.22 -5.73 -17.57
CA ASP A 250 3.35 -5.21 -18.93
C ASP A 250 2.16 -5.51 -19.87
N ALA A 251 1.34 -6.52 -19.51
CA ALA A 251 0.11 -6.87 -20.26
C ALA A 251 -0.94 -5.74 -20.27
N ASN A 252 -0.87 -4.78 -19.34
CA ASN A 252 -1.75 -3.61 -19.33
C ASN A 252 -1.54 -2.71 -20.56
N VAL A 253 -0.31 -2.55 -21.01
CA VAL A 253 0.01 -1.66 -22.15
C VAL A 253 -0.75 -2.08 -23.44
N PRO A 254 -0.62 -3.32 -23.94
CA PRO A 254 -1.37 -3.76 -25.11
C PRO A 254 -2.89 -3.85 -24.87
N PHE A 255 -3.34 -4.14 -23.63
CA PHE A 255 -4.76 -4.15 -23.30
C PHE A 255 -5.40 -2.76 -23.54
N TYR A 256 -4.83 -1.71 -22.92
CA TYR A 256 -5.36 -0.36 -23.09
C TYR A 256 -5.23 0.16 -24.52
N LYS A 257 -4.12 -0.17 -25.20
CA LYS A 257 -3.96 0.16 -26.62
C LYS A 257 -5.08 -0.45 -27.45
N GLU A 258 -5.44 -1.71 -27.19
CA GLU A 258 -6.48 -2.39 -27.95
C GLU A 258 -7.90 -1.88 -27.63
N LEU A 259 -8.16 -1.46 -26.38
CA LEU A 259 -9.42 -0.75 -26.06
C LEU A 259 -9.59 0.50 -26.96
N GLY A 260 -8.52 1.30 -27.10
CA GLY A 260 -8.50 2.46 -27.98
C GLY A 260 -8.68 2.09 -29.46
N ASN A 261 -7.97 1.06 -29.95
CA ASN A 261 -8.07 0.58 -31.34
C ASN A 261 -9.49 0.16 -31.70
N GLN A 262 -10.20 -0.52 -30.80
CA GLN A 262 -11.59 -0.94 -31.03
C GLN A 262 -12.63 0.12 -30.68
N GLY A 263 -12.20 1.31 -30.29
CA GLY A 263 -13.04 2.46 -29.99
C GLY A 263 -13.94 2.28 -28.78
N ILE A 264 -13.49 1.50 -27.77
CA ILE A 264 -14.19 1.38 -26.50
C ILE A 264 -13.90 2.62 -25.67
N LYS A 265 -14.92 3.45 -25.47
CA LYS A 265 -14.85 4.68 -24.68
C LYS A 265 -15.34 4.44 -23.26
N ALA A 266 -14.81 5.20 -22.32
CA ALA A 266 -15.25 5.16 -20.93
C ALA A 266 -16.74 5.51 -20.74
N THR A 267 -17.31 6.33 -21.63
CA THR A 267 -18.75 6.64 -21.65
C THR A 267 -19.62 5.42 -21.95
N ASP A 268 -19.11 4.48 -22.74
CA ASP A 268 -19.84 3.31 -23.22
C ASP A 268 -19.60 2.11 -22.30
N ILE A 269 -18.33 1.73 -22.13
CA ILE A 269 -17.89 0.61 -21.26
C ILE A 269 -16.71 1.11 -20.43
N PRO A 270 -16.94 1.75 -19.27
CA PRO A 270 -15.85 2.16 -18.39
C PRO A 270 -15.05 0.94 -17.91
N VAL A 271 -13.73 1.10 -17.86
CA VAL A 271 -12.82 0.18 -17.18
C VAL A 271 -12.49 0.78 -15.82
N VAL A 272 -12.56 0.01 -14.74
CA VAL A 272 -11.92 0.33 -13.47
C VAL A 272 -10.78 -0.66 -13.23
N ALA A 273 -9.57 -0.14 -13.12
CA ALA A 273 -8.37 -0.94 -12.90
C ALA A 273 -7.96 -0.95 -11.43
N PHE A 274 -7.42 -2.10 -10.99
CA PHE A 274 -6.90 -2.27 -9.62
C PHE A 274 -5.37 -2.42 -9.58
N SER A 275 -4.72 -2.46 -10.73
CA SER A 275 -3.26 -2.59 -10.84
C SER A 275 -2.67 -1.65 -11.90
N VAL A 276 -3.36 -0.55 -12.19
CA VAL A 276 -2.89 0.51 -13.09
C VAL A 276 -2.94 1.84 -12.34
N GLY A 277 -1.80 2.46 -12.20
CA GLY A 277 -1.62 3.79 -11.65
C GLY A 277 -0.85 4.66 -12.63
N GLU A 278 -0.31 5.77 -12.13
CA GLU A 278 0.47 6.73 -12.92
C GLU A 278 1.68 6.09 -13.60
N GLN A 279 2.31 5.11 -12.95
CA GLN A 279 3.50 4.43 -13.45
C GLN A 279 3.21 3.58 -14.69
N GLU A 280 2.10 2.84 -14.67
CA GLU A 280 1.70 1.98 -15.79
C GLU A 280 1.20 2.80 -16.98
N LEU A 281 0.64 3.99 -16.74
CA LEU A 281 0.21 4.91 -17.80
C LEU A 281 1.37 5.73 -18.39
N ALA A 282 2.50 5.83 -17.69
CA ALA A 282 3.68 6.50 -18.19
C ALA A 282 4.23 5.79 -19.45
N GLY A 283 4.10 6.39 -20.60
CA GLY A 283 4.56 5.80 -21.88
C GLY A 283 3.46 5.18 -22.73
N ILE A 284 2.19 5.27 -22.30
CA ILE A 284 1.02 4.93 -23.12
C ILE A 284 0.39 6.22 -23.65
N ASP A 285 -0.17 6.18 -24.89
CA ASP A 285 -1.07 7.26 -25.34
C ASP A 285 -2.38 7.20 -24.55
N THR A 286 -2.53 8.12 -23.61
CA THR A 286 -3.67 8.15 -22.69
C THR A 286 -4.90 8.89 -23.25
N LYS A 287 -4.77 9.59 -24.36
CA LYS A 287 -5.89 10.34 -24.96
C LYS A 287 -7.14 9.49 -25.23
N PRO A 288 -7.02 8.26 -25.81
CA PRO A 288 -8.17 7.38 -25.98
C PRO A 288 -8.73 6.82 -24.65
N LEU A 289 -7.97 6.93 -23.57
CA LEU A 289 -8.27 6.31 -22.27
C LEU A 289 -8.91 7.29 -21.28
N VAL A 290 -9.04 8.57 -21.65
CA VAL A 290 -9.65 9.58 -20.79
C VAL A 290 -11.04 9.16 -20.35
N GLY A 291 -11.30 9.24 -19.04
CA GLY A 291 -12.57 8.84 -18.43
C GLY A 291 -12.61 7.39 -17.94
N HIS A 292 -11.67 6.51 -18.32
CA HIS A 292 -11.51 5.22 -17.63
C HIS A 292 -11.00 5.45 -16.21
N LEU A 293 -11.21 4.48 -15.33
CA LEU A 293 -11.04 4.63 -13.89
C LEU A 293 -9.94 3.71 -13.35
N ALA A 294 -9.38 4.10 -12.23
CA ALA A 294 -8.62 3.22 -11.35
C ALA A 294 -9.11 3.39 -9.90
N ALA A 295 -8.96 2.34 -9.10
CA ALA A 295 -9.28 2.38 -7.68
C ALA A 295 -8.00 2.10 -6.87
N TRP A 296 -7.64 3.05 -6.00
CA TRP A 296 -6.46 3.00 -5.16
C TRP A 296 -6.72 3.65 -3.80
N ASN A 297 -5.71 3.71 -2.96
CA ASN A 297 -5.76 4.44 -1.69
C ASN A 297 -5.05 5.80 -1.78
N TYR A 298 -4.38 6.04 -2.89
CA TYR A 298 -3.64 7.26 -3.18
C TYR A 298 -3.52 7.46 -4.70
N PHE A 299 -3.51 8.72 -5.13
CA PHE A 299 -3.08 9.19 -6.44
C PHE A 299 -2.17 10.39 -6.29
N GLN A 300 -1.18 10.55 -7.19
CA GLN A 300 -0.25 11.68 -7.13
C GLN A 300 -0.93 13.05 -7.17
N SER A 301 -2.11 13.12 -7.76
CA SER A 301 -2.92 14.35 -7.88
C SER A 301 -3.55 14.83 -6.57
N VAL A 302 -3.45 14.06 -5.49
CA VAL A 302 -3.98 14.48 -4.18
C VAL A 302 -3.34 15.79 -3.73
N ASP A 303 -4.17 16.79 -3.41
CA ASP A 303 -3.73 18.15 -3.10
C ASP A 303 -3.49 18.36 -1.59
N THR A 304 -2.39 17.80 -1.08
CA THR A 304 -1.90 18.06 0.28
C THR A 304 -0.48 18.59 0.29
N PRO A 305 -0.08 19.42 1.26
CA PRO A 305 1.29 19.90 1.38
C PRO A 305 2.31 18.74 1.52
N LEU A 306 1.96 17.70 2.28
CA LEU A 306 2.82 16.54 2.51
C LEU A 306 3.03 15.77 1.19
N ASN A 307 1.98 15.55 0.41
CA ASN A 307 2.08 14.89 -0.89
C ASN A 307 3.03 15.65 -1.83
N LYS A 308 2.82 16.96 -1.96
CA LYS A 308 3.68 17.82 -2.80
C LYS A 308 5.15 17.72 -2.41
N GLN A 309 5.43 17.71 -1.10
CA GLN A 309 6.80 17.57 -0.59
C GLN A 309 7.40 16.19 -0.93
N VAL A 310 6.68 15.10 -0.65
CA VAL A 310 7.19 13.74 -0.88
C VAL A 310 7.40 13.47 -2.36
N VAL A 311 6.48 13.91 -3.23
CA VAL A 311 6.63 13.78 -4.70
C VAL A 311 7.84 14.58 -5.20
N ALA A 312 8.03 15.82 -4.72
CA ALA A 312 9.20 16.64 -5.08
C ALA A 312 10.51 15.99 -4.62
N ASP A 313 10.55 15.45 -3.40
CA ASP A 313 11.72 14.75 -2.87
C ASP A 313 12.06 13.49 -3.70
N PHE A 314 11.03 12.73 -4.10
CA PHE A 314 11.21 11.56 -4.95
C PHE A 314 11.78 11.92 -6.32
N LYS A 315 11.21 12.91 -7.01
CA LYS A 315 11.71 13.40 -8.30
C LYS A 315 13.16 13.87 -8.19
N LYS A 316 13.47 14.62 -7.14
CA LYS A 316 14.84 15.08 -6.85
C LYS A 316 15.80 13.90 -6.62
N ALA A 317 15.39 12.90 -5.84
CA ALA A 317 16.21 11.72 -5.55
C ALA A 317 16.45 10.88 -6.83
N ALA A 318 15.43 10.77 -7.68
CA ALA A 318 15.52 10.07 -8.96
C ALA A 318 16.29 10.86 -10.04
N GLY A 319 16.51 12.17 -9.86
CA GLY A 319 17.15 13.05 -10.85
C GLY A 319 16.31 13.23 -12.12
N ASP A 320 14.99 13.03 -12.04
CA ASP A 320 14.07 13.10 -13.18
C ASP A 320 12.70 13.64 -12.76
N ASP A 321 12.38 14.84 -13.21
CA ASP A 321 11.11 15.51 -12.90
C ASP A 321 9.87 14.85 -13.53
N LYS A 322 10.06 13.95 -14.49
CA LYS A 322 8.98 13.21 -15.15
C LYS A 322 8.56 11.97 -14.37
N ARG A 323 9.34 11.55 -13.38
CA ARG A 323 8.99 10.41 -12.53
C ARG A 323 7.67 10.68 -11.80
N VAL A 324 6.87 9.65 -11.71
CA VAL A 324 5.57 9.67 -11.05
C VAL A 324 5.63 8.90 -9.74
N PHE A 325 4.70 9.23 -8.83
CA PHE A 325 4.54 8.59 -7.52
C PHE A 325 3.16 7.95 -7.45
N ASN A 326 3.06 6.67 -7.14
CA ASN A 326 1.80 5.93 -7.14
C ASN A 326 1.48 5.31 -5.77
N ASP A 327 0.33 4.63 -5.67
CA ASP A 327 -0.16 4.03 -4.42
C ASP A 327 0.85 3.04 -3.78
N PRO A 328 1.47 2.06 -4.48
CA PRO A 328 2.46 1.20 -3.84
C PRO A 328 3.71 1.93 -3.33
N MET A 329 4.07 3.06 -3.93
CA MET A 329 5.14 3.92 -3.43
C MET A 329 4.72 4.62 -2.13
N GLU A 330 3.47 5.10 -2.05
CA GLU A 330 2.90 5.65 -0.81
C GLU A 330 2.82 4.57 0.28
N ALA A 331 2.44 3.36 -0.07
CA ALA A 331 2.41 2.24 0.86
C ALA A 331 3.81 1.91 1.43
N HIS A 332 4.86 2.01 0.60
CA HIS A 332 6.24 1.92 1.08
C HIS A 332 6.62 3.09 1.98
N TYR A 333 6.26 4.32 1.61
CA TYR A 333 6.48 5.50 2.44
C TYR A 333 5.88 5.34 3.83
N ILE A 334 4.62 4.90 3.92
CA ILE A 334 3.94 4.65 5.19
C ILE A 334 4.60 3.49 5.95
N GLY A 335 4.75 2.35 5.30
CA GLY A 335 5.28 1.12 5.92
C GLY A 335 6.70 1.29 6.46
N PHE A 336 7.58 1.95 5.70
CA PHE A 336 8.95 2.23 6.13
C PHE A 336 8.99 3.12 7.38
N ASN A 337 8.25 4.23 7.37
CA ASN A 337 8.22 5.13 8.51
C ASN A 337 7.55 4.50 9.74
N MET A 338 6.56 3.63 9.57
CA MET A 338 5.99 2.84 10.66
C MET A 338 7.01 1.84 11.23
N TRP A 339 7.76 1.15 10.36
CA TRP A 339 8.81 0.25 10.79
C TRP A 339 9.90 0.98 11.56
N VAL A 340 10.36 2.15 11.10
CA VAL A 340 11.31 2.99 11.85
C VAL A 340 10.77 3.31 13.23
N LYS A 341 9.52 3.78 13.34
CA LYS A 341 8.88 4.08 14.65
C LYS A 341 8.78 2.83 15.54
N ALA A 342 8.48 1.67 14.95
CA ALA A 342 8.37 0.42 15.70
C ALA A 342 9.73 -0.03 16.24
N VAL A 343 10.80 0.07 15.45
CA VAL A 343 12.18 -0.22 15.89
C VAL A 343 12.61 0.74 17.02
N GLU A 344 12.33 2.04 16.87
CA GLU A 344 12.61 3.03 17.90
C GLU A 344 11.81 2.75 19.20
N LYS A 345 10.52 2.41 19.09
CA LYS A 345 9.65 2.04 20.20
C LYS A 345 10.12 0.77 20.91
N ALA A 346 10.55 -0.24 20.14
CA ALA A 346 11.09 -1.50 20.67
C ALA A 346 12.52 -1.35 21.26
N GLY A 347 13.26 -0.33 20.82
CA GLY A 347 14.67 -0.13 21.22
C GLY A 347 15.62 -1.20 20.64
N THR A 348 15.15 -2.00 19.68
CA THR A 348 15.89 -3.13 19.09
C THR A 348 15.42 -3.42 17.67
N THR A 349 16.21 -4.18 16.92
CA THR A 349 15.82 -4.75 15.61
C THR A 349 15.38 -6.22 15.73
N ASP A 350 15.21 -6.74 16.93
CA ASP A 350 14.65 -8.09 17.15
C ASP A 350 13.27 -8.19 16.50
N HIS A 351 13.06 -9.23 15.70
CA HIS A 351 11.86 -9.33 14.87
C HIS A 351 10.57 -9.42 15.71
N ASP A 352 10.56 -10.21 16.79
CA ASP A 352 9.36 -10.35 17.64
C ASP A 352 9.01 -9.03 18.33
N ALA A 353 10.01 -8.36 18.88
CA ALA A 353 9.81 -7.07 19.54
C ALA A 353 9.31 -5.99 18.55
N VAL A 354 9.83 -5.98 17.32
CA VAL A 354 9.40 -5.04 16.27
C VAL A 354 7.99 -5.37 15.77
N ILE A 355 7.66 -6.65 15.56
CA ILE A 355 6.32 -7.10 15.17
C ILE A 355 5.28 -6.62 16.20
N ASP A 356 5.53 -6.85 17.47
CA ASP A 356 4.62 -6.44 18.56
C ASP A 356 4.54 -4.91 18.67
N ALA A 357 5.67 -4.21 18.49
CA ALA A 357 5.72 -2.74 18.54
C ALA A 357 4.99 -2.06 17.35
N MET A 358 4.89 -2.76 16.21
CA MET A 358 4.28 -2.24 14.98
C MET A 358 2.77 -2.01 15.12
N VAL A 359 2.08 -2.88 15.89
CA VAL A 359 0.64 -2.78 16.09
C VAL A 359 0.28 -1.48 16.82
N GLY A 360 -0.69 -0.75 16.27
CA GLY A 360 -1.13 0.55 16.77
C GLY A 360 -0.26 1.73 16.35
N VAL A 361 0.84 1.51 15.62
CA VAL A 361 1.62 2.61 15.05
C VAL A 361 0.78 3.33 14.00
N SER A 362 0.73 4.66 14.10
CA SER A 362 0.08 5.53 13.11
C SER A 362 1.11 6.43 12.44
N TYR A 363 0.91 6.65 11.13
CA TYR A 363 1.74 7.54 10.33
C TYR A 363 0.89 8.34 9.33
N PRO A 364 1.22 9.62 9.05
CA PRO A 364 0.49 10.40 8.07
C PRO A 364 0.52 9.73 6.70
N ASN A 365 -0.64 9.57 6.07
CA ASN A 365 -0.73 9.24 4.67
C ASN A 365 -0.66 10.52 3.81
N LEU A 366 -0.45 10.34 2.50
CA LEU A 366 -0.33 11.49 1.60
C LEU A 366 -1.68 12.11 1.22
N SER A 367 -2.78 11.42 1.52
CA SER A 367 -4.16 11.87 1.27
C SER A 367 -4.72 12.79 2.37
N GLY A 368 -3.93 13.12 3.41
CA GLY A 368 -4.27 14.12 4.44
C GLY A 368 -4.88 13.54 5.71
N ASP A 369 -4.74 12.22 5.94
CA ASP A 369 -5.20 11.51 7.14
C ASP A 369 -4.06 10.65 7.71
N TYR A 370 -4.35 9.76 8.63
CA TYR A 370 -3.40 8.82 9.23
C TYR A 370 -3.74 7.38 8.85
N ALA A 371 -2.74 6.65 8.40
CA ALA A 371 -2.80 5.20 8.37
C ALA A 371 -2.42 4.65 9.74
N THR A 372 -3.10 3.61 10.20
CA THR A 372 -2.81 2.93 11.48
C THR A 372 -2.63 1.43 11.21
N MET A 373 -1.57 0.85 11.76
CA MET A 373 -1.34 -0.59 11.70
C MET A 373 -2.27 -1.31 12.69
N MET A 374 -3.19 -2.09 12.16
CA MET A 374 -4.20 -2.80 12.95
C MET A 374 -3.64 -4.14 13.51
N PRO A 375 -4.29 -4.73 14.52
CA PRO A 375 -3.87 -6.03 15.09
C PRO A 375 -3.83 -7.19 14.08
N ASN A 376 -4.49 -7.07 12.95
CA ASN A 376 -4.43 -8.04 11.86
C ASN A 376 -3.29 -7.78 10.87
N HIS A 377 -2.35 -6.89 11.21
CA HIS A 377 -1.20 -6.45 10.42
C HIS A 377 -1.56 -5.79 9.07
N HIS A 378 -2.72 -5.19 9.00
CA HIS A 378 -3.15 -4.38 7.86
C HIS A 378 -3.29 -2.91 8.24
N LEU A 379 -3.14 -2.02 7.25
CA LEU A 379 -3.36 -0.59 7.45
C LEU A 379 -4.84 -0.21 7.36
N THR A 380 -5.22 0.82 8.11
CA THR A 380 -6.40 1.62 7.75
C THR A 380 -6.02 2.51 6.57
N LYS A 381 -6.86 2.56 5.52
CA LYS A 381 -6.57 3.34 4.30
C LYS A 381 -7.85 4.00 3.76
N PRO A 382 -7.78 5.22 3.17
CA PRO A 382 -8.89 5.75 2.40
C PRO A 382 -9.06 4.93 1.11
N VAL A 383 -10.20 5.07 0.45
CA VAL A 383 -10.41 4.52 -0.90
C VAL A 383 -10.70 5.68 -1.85
N LEU A 384 -9.98 5.75 -2.96
CA LEU A 384 -10.11 6.77 -3.98
C LEU A 384 -10.42 6.13 -5.32
N ILE A 385 -11.30 6.78 -6.09
CA ILE A 385 -11.53 6.47 -7.50
C ILE A 385 -10.95 7.62 -8.31
N GLY A 386 -9.97 7.31 -9.13
CA GLY A 386 -9.31 8.25 -10.04
C GLY A 386 -9.76 8.03 -11.48
N GLU A 387 -9.99 9.12 -12.19
CA GLU A 387 -10.31 9.14 -13.61
C GLU A 387 -9.07 9.49 -14.43
N VAL A 388 -8.74 8.68 -15.40
CA VAL A 388 -7.58 8.87 -16.31
C VAL A 388 -7.72 10.19 -17.06
N GLN A 389 -6.67 11.00 -17.04
CA GLN A 389 -6.54 12.26 -17.76
C GLN A 389 -5.62 12.13 -18.99
N ALA A 390 -5.69 13.09 -19.88
CA ALA A 390 -4.91 13.07 -21.14
C ALA A 390 -3.38 13.13 -20.95
N ASP A 391 -2.93 13.58 -19.79
CA ASP A 391 -1.51 13.65 -19.41
C ASP A 391 -0.99 12.39 -18.69
N GLY A 392 -1.84 11.36 -18.55
CA GLY A 392 -1.50 10.12 -17.86
C GLY A 392 -1.61 10.19 -16.33
N MET A 393 -2.11 11.30 -15.81
CA MET A 393 -2.43 11.45 -14.40
C MET A 393 -3.88 11.03 -14.12
N PHE A 394 -4.28 11.08 -12.86
CA PHE A 394 -5.64 10.79 -12.44
C PHE A 394 -6.27 12.02 -11.77
N ASN A 395 -7.55 12.28 -12.09
CA ASN A 395 -8.38 13.18 -11.32
C ASN A 395 -9.22 12.36 -10.33
N VAL A 396 -9.11 12.66 -9.03
CA VAL A 396 -9.91 11.96 -8.01
C VAL A 396 -11.38 12.39 -8.14
N VAL A 397 -12.25 11.47 -8.54
CA VAL A 397 -13.67 11.73 -8.76
C VAL A 397 -14.56 11.23 -7.61
N TRP A 398 -14.02 10.41 -6.75
CA TRP A 398 -14.69 9.92 -5.54
C TRP A 398 -13.69 9.44 -4.50
N GLN A 399 -14.06 9.59 -3.23
CA GLN A 399 -13.28 9.05 -2.10
C GLN A 399 -14.18 8.73 -0.91
N THR A 400 -13.72 7.86 -0.02
CA THR A 400 -14.36 7.62 1.28
C THR A 400 -14.23 8.85 2.19
N GLY A 401 -15.16 9.00 3.13
CA GLY A 401 -15.12 10.09 4.12
C GLY A 401 -14.04 9.96 5.19
N GLY A 402 -13.07 9.06 5.01
CA GLY A 402 -11.96 8.77 5.92
C GLY A 402 -11.39 7.39 5.63
N THR A 403 -10.51 6.92 6.52
CA THR A 403 -9.87 5.60 6.38
C THR A 403 -10.82 4.45 6.67
N VAL A 404 -10.66 3.37 5.95
CA VAL A 404 -11.41 2.11 6.07
C VAL A 404 -10.51 1.07 6.76
N VAL A 405 -11.06 0.35 7.72
CA VAL A 405 -10.38 -0.79 8.37
C VAL A 405 -10.36 -1.98 7.40
N ALA A 406 -9.18 -2.57 7.24
CA ALA A 406 -9.02 -3.71 6.36
C ALA A 406 -9.72 -4.97 6.88
N GLN A 407 -10.39 -5.68 5.98
CA GLN A 407 -11.00 -7.00 6.20
C GLN A 407 -10.27 -8.03 5.34
N PRO A 408 -9.22 -8.69 5.84
CA PRO A 408 -8.47 -9.67 5.07
C PRO A 408 -9.32 -10.90 4.70
N TRP A 409 -10.28 -11.28 5.53
CA TRP A 409 -11.21 -12.38 5.28
C TRP A 409 -12.52 -11.86 4.70
N SER A 410 -12.86 -12.35 3.51
CA SER A 410 -14.08 -11.88 2.81
C SER A 410 -15.34 -12.41 3.46
N PRO A 411 -16.33 -11.54 3.77
CA PRO A 411 -17.64 -11.99 4.27
C PRO A 411 -18.51 -12.60 3.17
N TYR A 412 -18.10 -12.54 1.91
CA TYR A 412 -18.86 -13.04 0.76
C TYR A 412 -18.49 -14.47 0.33
N LEU A 413 -17.43 -15.04 0.90
CA LEU A 413 -17.00 -16.41 0.62
C LEU A 413 -17.35 -17.33 1.80
N ASP A 414 -17.97 -18.47 1.51
CA ASP A 414 -18.40 -19.41 2.55
C ASP A 414 -17.24 -19.92 3.41
N GLU A 415 -16.07 -20.08 2.81
CA GLU A 415 -14.86 -20.54 3.50
C GLU A 415 -14.23 -19.50 4.44
N SER A 416 -14.57 -18.22 4.32
CA SER A 416 -13.93 -17.15 5.10
C SER A 416 -14.88 -16.18 5.81
N LYS A 417 -16.18 -16.26 5.55
CA LYS A 417 -17.16 -15.30 6.10
C LYS A 417 -17.20 -15.19 7.62
N ASN A 418 -16.73 -16.22 8.31
CA ASN A 418 -16.68 -16.27 9.78
C ASN A 418 -15.26 -16.06 10.32
N LEU A 419 -14.28 -15.77 9.46
CA LEU A 419 -12.90 -15.62 9.88
C LEU A 419 -12.55 -14.16 10.17
N ILE A 420 -11.75 -13.97 11.22
CA ILE A 420 -11.05 -12.71 11.51
C ILE A 420 -9.58 -12.99 11.81
N GLY A 421 -8.74 -11.97 11.69
CA GLY A 421 -7.34 -12.00 12.10
C GLY A 421 -7.11 -10.99 13.22
N ASP A 422 -6.45 -11.43 14.29
CA ASP A 422 -5.98 -10.57 15.38
C ASP A 422 -4.77 -11.21 16.05
N TRP A 423 -3.61 -10.55 15.95
CA TRP A 423 -2.37 -11.05 16.51
C TRP A 423 -2.14 -10.61 17.96
N LEU A 424 -3.06 -9.83 18.54
CA LEU A 424 -3.01 -9.49 19.97
C LEU A 424 -3.62 -10.61 20.83
N PRO A 425 -3.10 -10.79 22.06
CA PRO A 425 -3.76 -11.66 23.04
C PRO A 425 -5.20 -11.18 23.36
N PRO A 426 -6.14 -12.08 23.63
CA PRO A 426 -5.98 -13.53 23.77
C PRO A 426 -6.03 -14.31 22.46
N MET A 427 -6.36 -13.70 21.34
CA MET A 427 -6.61 -14.39 20.08
C MET A 427 -5.30 -14.88 19.44
N SER A 428 -4.34 -13.97 19.20
CA SER A 428 -3.00 -14.23 18.62
C SER A 428 -3.07 -15.16 17.41
N CYS A 429 -3.95 -14.84 16.44
CA CYS A 429 -4.34 -15.77 15.39
C CYS A 429 -4.70 -15.03 14.09
N GLY A 430 -4.17 -15.51 12.97
CA GLY A 430 -4.46 -14.95 11.64
C GLY A 430 -5.82 -15.41 11.06
N SER A 431 -6.41 -16.50 11.57
CA SER A 431 -7.66 -17.09 11.06
C SER A 431 -8.51 -17.64 12.19
N TYR A 432 -9.03 -16.76 13.02
CA TYR A 432 -9.94 -17.12 14.10
C TYR A 432 -11.37 -17.24 13.57
N ASP A 433 -11.97 -18.42 13.72
CA ASP A 433 -13.38 -18.64 13.39
C ASP A 433 -14.25 -18.20 14.57
N VAL A 434 -15.02 -17.13 14.36
CA VAL A 434 -15.88 -16.53 15.41
C VAL A 434 -17.07 -17.41 15.79
N VAL A 435 -17.51 -18.33 14.92
CA VAL A 435 -18.60 -19.27 15.17
C VAL A 435 -18.08 -20.50 15.91
N ALA A 436 -16.95 -21.05 15.47
CA ALA A 436 -16.33 -22.20 16.11
C ALA A 436 -15.56 -21.83 17.39
N GLY A 437 -15.27 -20.55 17.62
CA GLY A 437 -14.55 -20.05 18.80
C GLY A 437 -13.09 -20.50 18.86
N LYS A 438 -12.42 -20.73 17.71
CA LYS A 438 -11.04 -21.24 17.65
C LYS A 438 -10.27 -20.78 16.43
N CYS A 439 -8.95 -20.81 16.52
CA CYS A 439 -8.06 -20.64 15.36
C CYS A 439 -8.12 -21.84 14.42
N LEU A 440 -8.22 -21.59 13.11
CA LEU A 440 -8.21 -22.63 12.08
C LEU A 440 -6.81 -22.90 11.51
N GLY A 441 -5.84 -22.00 11.70
CA GLY A 441 -4.45 -22.15 11.26
C GLY A 441 -3.49 -22.40 12.42
N SER A 442 -2.24 -22.77 12.08
CA SER A 442 -1.15 -22.83 13.06
C SER A 442 -0.93 -21.42 13.62
N GLY A 443 -1.36 -21.21 14.86
CA GLY A 443 -0.90 -20.06 15.64
C GLY A 443 0.62 -20.05 15.74
N PRO A 444 1.26 -18.97 16.23
CA PRO A 444 2.70 -18.91 16.35
C PRO A 444 3.18 -20.17 17.08
N LYS A 445 4.09 -20.93 16.45
CA LYS A 445 4.78 -22.01 17.15
C LYS A 445 5.54 -21.32 18.28
N LYS A 446 5.10 -21.54 19.52
CA LYS A 446 5.91 -21.12 20.67
C LYS A 446 7.26 -21.77 20.51
N ALA A 447 8.31 -20.94 20.43
CA ALA A 447 9.68 -21.38 20.45
C ALA A 447 10.00 -22.10 21.77
#